data_59396610391a1ea92db01a49e37e0dfa
#
_entry.id   59396610391a1ea92db01a49e37e0dfa
#
_cell.length_a   1.000
_cell.length_b   1.000
_cell.length_c   1.000
_cell.angle_alpha   90.00
_cell.angle_beta   90.00
_cell.angle_gamma   90.00
#
_symmetry.space_group_name_H-M   'P 1'
#
loop_
_entity.id
_entity.type
_entity.pdbx_description
1 polymer ?
#
loop_
_entity_poly.entity_id
_entity_poly.type
_entity_poly.pdbx_seq_one_letter_code
_entity_poly.pdbx_strand_id
1 'polypeptide(L)'
;MSTFEPNRERIFNDLSALVSFNSPHSVPDLADEHAAAADWVAAALAERGLEVERHATVDKADAIIGRRHVSDDAPTVLLYSHYDVVPAGDPAAWTADPFTLTERDGRWYGR
;
A
#
# COMPACT_ATOMS: atom_id res chain seq x y z
N MET A 1 31.25 -0.55 0.50
CA MET A 1 29.86 -0.30 0.09
C MET A 1 29.00 -1.40 0.68
N SER A 2 28.07 -1.08 1.55
CA SER A 2 27.13 -2.09 2.07
C SER A 2 26.14 -2.45 0.96
N THR A 3 25.96 -3.74 0.70
CA THR A 3 24.88 -4.22 -0.16
C THR A 3 23.57 -4.11 0.60
N PHE A 4 22.59 -3.48 -0.02
CA PHE A 4 21.23 -3.46 0.54
C PHE A 4 20.63 -4.88 0.38
N GLU A 5 20.28 -5.49 1.50
CA GLU A 5 19.51 -6.74 1.49
C GLU A 5 18.08 -6.45 1.95
N PRO A 6 17.08 -6.74 1.11
CA PRO A 6 15.68 -6.55 1.49
C PRO A 6 15.31 -7.46 2.66
N ASN A 7 14.65 -6.91 3.66
CA ASN A 7 14.04 -7.72 4.72
C ASN A 7 12.74 -8.34 4.19
N ARG A 8 12.83 -9.58 3.73
CA ARG A 8 11.72 -10.31 3.10
C ARG A 8 10.52 -10.47 4.04
N GLU A 9 10.76 -10.76 5.30
CA GLU A 9 9.70 -10.90 6.31
C GLU A 9 8.93 -9.59 6.50
N ARG A 10 9.64 -8.47 6.63
CA ARG A 10 9.01 -7.16 6.75
C ARG A 10 8.20 -6.80 5.50
N ILE A 11 8.74 -7.06 4.31
CA ILE A 11 8.02 -6.80 3.05
C ILE A 11 6.75 -7.66 2.98
N PHE A 12 6.83 -8.93 3.36
CA PHE A 12 5.67 -9.82 3.40
C PHE A 12 4.61 -9.30 4.38
N ASN A 13 5.00 -8.89 5.57
CA ASN A 13 4.09 -8.40 6.60
C ASN A 13 3.41 -7.09 6.18
N ASP A 14 4.17 -6.14 5.63
CA ASP A 14 3.62 -4.87 5.10
C ASP A 14 2.65 -5.12 3.95
N LEU A 15 3.01 -5.99 3.01
CA LEU A 15 2.16 -6.35 1.88
C LEU A 15 0.91 -7.11 2.35
N SER A 16 1.05 -8.00 3.34
CA SER A 16 -0.07 -8.73 3.94
C SER A 16 -1.08 -7.77 4.58
N ALA A 17 -0.61 -6.74 5.27
CA ALA A 17 -1.46 -5.71 5.83
C ALA A 17 -2.23 -4.95 4.73
N LEU A 18 -1.53 -4.51 3.67
CA LEU A 18 -2.17 -3.83 2.54
C LEU A 18 -3.20 -4.71 1.81
N VAL A 19 -2.87 -5.96 1.56
CA VAL A 19 -3.79 -6.93 0.90
C VAL A 19 -5.02 -7.22 1.74
N SER A 20 -4.94 -7.09 3.08
CA SER A 20 -6.09 -7.33 3.95
C SER A 20 -7.22 -6.32 3.79
N PHE A 21 -6.94 -5.13 3.25
CA PHE A 21 -7.98 -4.13 2.99
C PHE A 21 -8.67 -4.41 1.65
N ASN A 22 -9.98 -4.61 1.69
CA ASN A 22 -10.79 -4.62 0.48
C ASN A 22 -11.09 -3.18 0.07
N SER A 23 -10.14 -2.55 -0.61
CA SER A 23 -10.06 -1.10 -0.82
C SER A 23 -10.27 -0.64 -2.27
N PRO A 24 -11.31 -1.12 -2.99
CA PRO A 24 -11.58 -0.60 -4.31
C PRO A 24 -12.02 0.86 -4.24
N HIS A 25 -11.56 1.66 -5.21
CA HIS A 25 -11.98 3.04 -5.33
C HIS A 25 -13.45 3.12 -5.80
N SER A 26 -14.17 4.12 -5.28
CA SER A 26 -15.55 4.45 -5.70
C SER A 26 -16.59 3.34 -5.46
N VAL A 27 -16.38 2.48 -4.48
CA VAL A 27 -17.39 1.53 -3.99
C VAL A 27 -17.91 2.02 -2.65
N PRO A 28 -19.15 2.57 -2.56
CA PRO A 28 -19.65 3.23 -1.35
C PRO A 28 -19.64 2.34 -0.11
N ASP A 29 -20.03 1.07 -0.25
CA ASP A 29 -20.07 0.12 0.86
C ASP A 29 -18.68 -0.27 1.40
N LEU A 30 -17.61 0.05 0.67
CA LEU A 30 -16.22 -0.23 1.02
C LEU A 30 -15.42 1.05 1.29
N ALA A 31 -16.10 2.19 1.48
CA ALA A 31 -15.43 3.47 1.74
C ALA A 31 -14.57 3.44 3.01
N ASP A 32 -15.01 2.74 4.05
CA ASP A 32 -14.26 2.59 5.30
C ASP A 32 -13.01 1.73 5.12
N GLU A 33 -13.07 0.68 4.32
CA GLU A 33 -11.91 -0.15 3.96
C GLU A 33 -10.89 0.64 3.14
N HIS A 34 -11.37 1.45 2.20
CA HIS A 34 -10.53 2.34 1.41
C HIS A 34 -9.83 3.39 2.29
N ALA A 35 -10.57 4.01 3.22
CA ALA A 35 -10.01 4.96 4.18
C ALA A 35 -9.00 4.30 5.13
N ALA A 36 -9.26 3.09 5.61
CA ALA A 36 -8.35 2.33 6.46
C ALA A 36 -7.03 2.00 5.74
N ALA A 37 -7.08 1.66 4.45
CA ALA A 37 -5.88 1.46 3.65
C ALA A 37 -5.06 2.76 3.53
N ALA A 38 -5.71 3.91 3.30
CA ALA A 38 -5.07 5.21 3.27
C ALA A 38 -4.39 5.56 4.61
N ASP A 39 -5.08 5.31 5.71
CA ASP A 39 -4.55 5.54 7.07
C ASP A 39 -3.31 4.68 7.33
N TRP A 40 -3.37 3.41 6.93
CA TRP A 40 -2.24 2.50 7.08
C TRP A 40 -1.02 2.98 6.27
N VAL A 41 -1.21 3.39 5.02
CA VAL A 41 -0.12 3.91 4.16
C VAL A 41 0.50 5.16 4.76
N ALA A 42 -0.33 6.11 5.22
CA ALA A 42 0.16 7.33 5.85
C ALA A 42 1.00 7.03 7.10
N ALA A 43 0.51 6.15 7.97
CA ALA A 43 1.23 5.72 9.16
C ALA A 43 2.55 5.00 8.81
N ALA A 44 2.54 4.11 7.84
CA ALA A 44 3.72 3.37 7.41
C ALA A 44 4.81 4.28 6.85
N LEU A 45 4.45 5.33 6.11
CA LEU A 45 5.40 6.34 5.63
C LEU A 45 5.98 7.16 6.79
N ALA A 46 5.14 7.57 7.74
CA ALA A 46 5.57 8.33 8.92
C ALA A 46 6.53 7.52 9.82
N GLU A 47 6.25 6.24 10.05
CA GLU A 47 7.12 5.33 10.78
C GLU A 47 8.51 5.17 10.14
N ARG A 48 8.61 5.41 8.84
CA ARG A 48 9.88 5.38 8.09
C ARG A 48 10.59 6.73 8.06
N GLY A 49 10.10 7.70 8.85
CA GLY A 49 10.71 9.02 9.01
C GLY A 49 10.43 10.00 7.87
N LEU A 50 9.37 9.78 7.09
CA LEU A 50 8.92 10.75 6.12
C LEU A 50 7.95 11.75 6.76
N GLU A 51 8.00 12.99 6.31
CA GLU A 51 6.96 13.98 6.56
C GLU A 51 5.78 13.66 5.65
N VAL A 52 4.60 13.42 6.22
CA VAL A 52 3.44 12.94 5.48
C VAL A 52 2.38 14.02 5.39
N GLU A 53 1.92 14.27 4.17
CA GLU A 53 0.77 15.12 3.87
C GLU A 53 -0.33 14.29 3.22
N ARG A 54 -1.59 14.64 3.50
CA ARG A 54 -2.77 14.06 2.85
C ARG A 54 -3.54 15.16 2.14
N HIS A 55 -3.89 14.92 0.90
CA HIS A 55 -4.63 15.85 0.07
C HIS A 55 -5.90 15.18 -0.45
N ALA A 56 -7.05 15.68 -0.02
CA ALA A 56 -8.34 15.23 -0.54
C ALA A 56 -8.43 15.52 -2.04
N THR A 57 -8.88 14.54 -2.81
CA THR A 57 -9.07 14.67 -4.25
C THR A 57 -10.57 14.77 -4.60
N VAL A 58 -10.86 15.15 -5.84
CA VAL A 58 -12.25 15.35 -6.30
C VAL A 58 -13.07 14.05 -6.29
N ASP A 59 -12.41 12.92 -6.37
CA ASP A 59 -13.00 11.58 -6.36
C ASP A 59 -13.10 10.95 -4.96
N LYS A 60 -12.81 11.75 -3.91
CA LYS A 60 -12.88 11.38 -2.49
C LYS A 60 -11.85 10.34 -2.03
N ALA A 61 -10.81 10.09 -2.82
CA ALA A 61 -9.63 9.41 -2.38
C ALA A 61 -8.58 10.43 -1.89
N ASP A 62 -7.74 10.06 -0.95
CA ASP A 62 -6.64 10.93 -0.54
C ASP A 62 -5.38 10.63 -1.36
N ALA A 63 -4.74 11.68 -1.85
CA ALA A 63 -3.35 11.59 -2.29
C ALA A 63 -2.46 11.69 -1.04
N ILE A 64 -1.59 10.70 -0.84
CA ILE A 64 -0.69 10.62 0.30
C ILE A 64 0.72 10.90 -0.19
N ILE A 65 1.35 11.93 0.33
CA ILE A 65 2.68 12.37 -0.07
C ILE A 65 3.62 12.29 1.13
N GLY A 66 4.62 11.45 1.03
CA GLY A 66 5.70 11.36 2.01
C GLY A 66 6.96 12.03 1.45
N ARG A 67 7.59 12.91 2.24
CA ARG A 67 8.84 13.59 1.85
C ARG A 67 9.92 13.36 2.87
N ARG A 68 11.14 13.20 2.38
CA ARG A 68 12.35 13.18 3.19
C ARG A 68 13.41 14.05 2.53
N HIS A 69 13.70 15.17 3.16
CA HIS A 69 14.81 16.03 2.74
C HIS A 69 16.14 15.48 3.30
N VAL A 70 17.14 15.39 2.48
CA VAL A 70 18.49 14.94 2.88
C VAL A 70 19.47 16.11 2.86
N SER A 71 19.57 16.81 1.72
CA SER A 71 20.34 18.03 1.56
C SER A 71 19.90 18.76 0.28
N ASP A 72 20.24 20.05 0.17
CA ASP A 72 19.86 20.85 -1.00
C ASP A 72 20.57 20.40 -2.29
N ASP A 73 21.71 19.74 -2.16
CA ASP A 73 22.49 19.23 -3.30
C ASP A 73 22.12 17.79 -3.67
N ALA A 74 21.30 17.11 -2.87
CA ALA A 74 20.91 15.74 -3.14
C ALA A 74 19.86 15.67 -4.27
N PRO A 75 19.98 14.71 -5.20
CA PRO A 75 18.97 14.51 -6.21
C PRO A 75 17.63 14.06 -5.56
N THR A 76 16.53 14.52 -6.10
CA THR A 76 15.19 14.09 -5.67
C THR A 76 14.77 12.86 -6.46
N VAL A 77 14.35 11.82 -5.74
CA VAL A 77 13.76 10.60 -6.32
C VAL A 77 12.28 10.57 -5.98
N LEU A 78 11.43 10.47 -7.01
CA LEU A 78 10.00 10.26 -6.85
C LEU A 78 9.69 8.77 -6.97
N LEU A 79 9.10 8.21 -5.91
CA LEU A 79 8.50 6.88 -5.92
C LEU A 79 6.98 7.03 -6.02
N TYR A 80 6.36 6.30 -6.93
CA TYR A 80 4.91 6.34 -7.15
C TYR A 80 4.29 4.95 -6.98
N SER A 81 3.17 4.89 -6.31
CA SER A 81 2.32 3.70 -6.19
C SER A 81 0.88 4.11 -5.91
N HIS A 82 -0.02 3.13 -5.78
CA HIS A 82 -1.40 3.36 -5.37
C HIS A 82 -1.82 2.32 -4.32
N TYR A 83 -2.81 2.65 -3.49
CA TYR A 83 -3.30 1.78 -2.40
C TYR A 83 -4.71 1.22 -2.66
N ASP A 84 -5.39 1.72 -3.68
CA ASP A 84 -6.66 1.13 -4.10
C ASP A 84 -6.43 -0.15 -4.92
N VAL A 85 -7.45 -0.99 -4.97
CA VAL A 85 -7.42 -2.25 -5.71
C VAL A 85 -8.61 -2.36 -6.66
N VAL A 86 -8.46 -3.15 -7.70
CA VAL A 86 -9.59 -3.57 -8.53
C VAL A 86 -10.42 -4.58 -7.73
N PRO A 87 -11.77 -4.52 -7.76
CA PRO A 87 -12.61 -5.52 -7.10
C PRO A 87 -12.19 -6.94 -7.43
N ALA A 88 -12.22 -7.82 -6.41
CA ALA A 88 -11.72 -9.20 -6.56
C ALA A 88 -12.50 -10.05 -7.57
N GLY A 89 -13.74 -9.67 -7.87
CA GLY A 89 -14.60 -10.40 -8.80
C GLY A 89 -15.15 -11.69 -8.21
N ASP A 90 -15.31 -12.70 -9.05
CA ASP A 90 -15.87 -13.99 -8.64
C ASP A 90 -14.94 -14.71 -7.63
N PRO A 91 -15.39 -15.00 -6.40
CA PRO A 91 -14.59 -15.73 -5.42
C PRO A 91 -14.15 -17.12 -5.90
N ALA A 92 -14.92 -17.76 -6.78
CA ALA A 92 -14.59 -19.07 -7.33
C ALA A 92 -13.36 -19.05 -8.28
N ALA A 93 -13.00 -17.88 -8.78
CA ALA A 93 -11.81 -17.71 -9.62
C ALA A 93 -10.50 -17.65 -8.80
N TRP A 94 -10.58 -17.55 -7.48
CA TRP A 94 -9.44 -17.48 -6.59
C TRP A 94 -9.16 -18.85 -5.97
N THR A 95 -7.88 -19.23 -5.89
CA THR A 95 -7.45 -20.46 -5.22
C THR A 95 -7.49 -20.34 -3.69
N ALA A 96 -7.32 -19.12 -3.18
CA ALA A 96 -7.40 -18.75 -1.77
C ALA A 96 -8.12 -17.42 -1.62
N ASP A 97 -8.39 -16.98 -0.38
CA ASP A 97 -8.99 -15.69 -0.12
C ASP A 97 -8.15 -14.56 -0.75
N PRO A 98 -8.72 -13.72 -1.65
CA PRO A 98 -7.99 -12.64 -2.31
C PRO A 98 -7.43 -11.59 -1.35
N PHE A 99 -8.02 -11.42 -0.17
CA PHE A 99 -7.60 -10.45 0.84
C PHE A 99 -6.71 -11.04 1.96
N THR A 100 -6.22 -12.24 1.74
CA THR A 100 -5.21 -12.89 2.58
C THR A 100 -3.97 -13.19 1.75
N LEU A 101 -2.88 -12.47 1.99
CA LEU A 101 -1.63 -12.72 1.26
C LEU A 101 -1.16 -14.15 1.49
N THR A 102 -1.06 -14.93 0.43
CA THR A 102 -0.73 -16.35 0.48
C THR A 102 0.52 -16.64 -0.32
N GLU A 103 1.48 -17.34 0.29
CA GLU A 103 2.65 -17.84 -0.43
C GLU A 103 2.37 -19.23 -0.99
N ARG A 104 2.68 -19.41 -2.28
CA ARG A 104 2.57 -20.69 -2.98
C ARG A 104 3.64 -20.78 -4.05
N ASP A 105 4.42 -21.85 -4.02
CA ASP A 105 5.50 -22.11 -5.00
C ASP A 105 6.49 -20.93 -5.14
N GLY A 106 6.85 -20.31 -4.02
CA GLY A 106 7.80 -19.20 -3.98
C GLY A 106 7.24 -17.86 -4.50
N ARG A 107 5.93 -17.76 -4.73
CA ARG A 107 5.22 -16.55 -5.15
C ARG A 107 4.18 -16.14 -4.14
N TRP A 108 3.90 -14.86 -4.08
CA TRP A 108 2.86 -14.27 -3.22
C TRP A 108 1.64 -13.91 -4.06
N TYR A 109 0.47 -14.29 -3.57
CA TYR A 109 -0.83 -14.09 -4.20
C TYR A 109 -1.76 -13.31 -3.28
N GLY A 110 -2.45 -12.35 -3.84
CA GLY A 110 -3.45 -11.50 -3.19
C GLY A 110 -4.00 -10.47 -4.16
N ARG A 111 -5.05 -9.77 -3.70
CA ARG A 111 -5.63 -8.67 -4.50
C ARG A 111 -4.92 -7.37 -4.19
#